data_bd3bd9265b75a1dc011d926d3d2d4f8f
#
_entry.id   bd3bd9265b75a1dc011d926d3d2d4f8f
#
_cell.length_a   1.000
_cell.length_b   1.000
_cell.length_c   1.000
_cell.angle_alpha   90.00
_cell.angle_beta   90.00
_cell.angle_gamma   90.00
#
_symmetry.space_group_name_H-M   'P 1'
#
loop_
_entity.id
_entity.type
_entity.pdbx_description
1 polymer ?
#
loop_
_entity_poly.entity_id
_entity_poly.type
_entity_poly.pdbx_seq_one_letter_code
_entity_poly.pdbx_strand_id
1 'polypeptide(L)'
;DSTWDATSPRYFNDGKYKVQNYGNHNYGHISLARATELSSNTAYVDLGEKIGISKVVDMGAKLGIDSTLNPNPSLVLGTAGVTPMEMAEVYATLANGGVHNDPYGISEIVGRTGKQLYKVQLNSKQVVDKKVASAVTEVLEGVVENGTAKGYGCKYQPVAGKTGTTSDVK
;
A
#
# COMPACT_ATOMS: atom_id res chain seq x y z
N ASP A 1 7.45 16.69 -6.45
CA ASP A 1 6.96 16.28 -5.14
C ASP A 1 5.95 17.30 -4.64
N SER A 2 4.78 16.84 -4.18
CA SER A 2 3.70 17.71 -3.70
C SER A 2 3.82 17.94 -2.19
N THR A 3 3.42 19.14 -1.75
CA THR A 3 3.43 19.52 -0.32
C THR A 3 2.03 19.34 0.26
N TRP A 4 1.96 18.75 1.45
CA TRP A 4 0.73 18.39 2.15
C TRP A 4 0.75 18.91 3.58
N ASP A 5 -0.41 19.33 4.06
CA ASP A 5 -0.60 19.74 5.45
C ASP A 5 -0.72 18.49 6.34
N ALA A 6 0.30 18.23 7.14
CA ALA A 6 0.39 17.15 8.11
C ALA A 6 0.30 17.64 9.56
N THR A 7 -0.33 18.80 9.78
CA THR A 7 -0.66 19.27 11.14
C THR A 7 -1.63 18.30 11.84
N SER A 8 -1.61 18.26 13.15
CA SER A 8 -2.43 17.34 13.94
C SER A 8 -2.90 18.03 15.24
N PRO A 9 -4.18 17.90 15.62
CA PRO A 9 -5.25 17.20 14.91
C PRO A 9 -5.80 18.01 13.71
N ARG A 10 -6.44 17.30 12.74
CA ARG A 10 -7.21 17.92 11.66
C ARG A 10 -8.65 17.37 11.63
N TYR A 11 -9.55 18.14 11.04
CA TYR A 11 -10.96 17.79 10.92
C TYR A 11 -11.34 17.73 9.43
N PHE A 12 -12.00 16.65 9.04
CA PHE A 12 -12.41 16.32 7.68
C PHE A 12 -13.93 16.10 7.63
N ASN A 13 -14.50 15.95 6.43
CA ASN A 13 -15.94 15.71 6.26
C ASN A 13 -16.79 16.74 7.04
N ASP A 14 -16.60 18.04 6.71
CA ASP A 14 -17.30 19.16 7.38
C ASP A 14 -17.17 19.15 8.91
N GLY A 15 -16.00 18.79 9.42
CA GLY A 15 -15.70 18.77 10.84
C GLY A 15 -16.17 17.51 11.60
N LYS A 16 -16.81 16.57 10.91
CA LYS A 16 -17.37 15.35 11.52
C LYS A 16 -16.34 14.26 11.77
N TYR A 17 -15.19 14.29 11.06
CA TYR A 17 -14.16 13.28 11.17
C TYR A 17 -12.85 13.89 11.67
N LYS A 18 -12.54 13.67 12.94
CA LYS A 18 -11.28 14.10 13.57
C LYS A 18 -10.20 13.07 13.30
N VAL A 19 -9.07 13.49 12.75
CA VAL A 19 -7.90 12.67 12.47
C VAL A 19 -6.70 13.20 13.24
N GLN A 20 -5.92 12.29 13.84
CA GLN A 20 -4.69 12.61 14.54
C GLN A 20 -3.55 11.74 14.02
N ASN A 21 -2.35 12.31 13.94
CA ASN A 21 -1.13 11.55 13.75
C ASN A 21 -0.78 10.78 15.03
N TYR A 22 -0.05 9.68 14.92
CA TYR A 22 0.41 8.93 16.07
C TYR A 22 1.12 9.85 17.09
N GLY A 23 0.83 9.70 18.37
CA GLY A 23 1.34 10.60 19.41
C GLY A 23 0.91 12.07 19.27
N ASN A 24 -0.08 12.37 18.43
CA ASN A 24 -0.53 13.72 18.08
C ASN A 24 0.61 14.61 17.53
N HIS A 25 1.62 14.02 16.90
CA HIS A 25 2.74 14.76 16.33
C HIS A 25 2.26 15.71 15.21
N ASN A 26 2.68 16.97 15.32
CA ASN A 26 2.43 17.98 14.31
C ASN A 26 3.67 18.08 13.39
N TYR A 27 3.50 17.64 12.13
CA TYR A 27 4.60 17.65 11.15
C TYR A 27 4.62 18.90 10.26
N GLY A 28 3.59 19.78 10.39
CA GLY A 28 3.47 20.97 9.53
C GLY A 28 3.24 20.61 8.06
N HIS A 29 3.84 21.39 7.17
CA HIS A 29 3.76 21.16 5.72
C HIS A 29 4.97 20.38 5.24
N ILE A 30 4.74 19.18 4.72
CA ILE A 30 5.79 18.23 4.29
C ILE A 30 5.48 17.65 2.92
N SER A 31 6.50 17.10 2.26
CA SER A 31 6.32 16.37 1.00
C SER A 31 5.50 15.10 1.19
N LEU A 32 4.87 14.59 0.12
CA LEU A 32 4.13 13.33 0.17
C LEU A 32 5.06 12.14 0.53
N ALA A 33 6.28 12.12 0.00
CA ALA A 33 7.27 11.12 0.38
C ALA A 33 7.54 11.16 1.89
N ARG A 34 7.77 12.34 2.45
CA ARG A 34 7.99 12.49 3.89
C ARG A 34 6.75 12.12 4.71
N ALA A 35 5.56 12.45 4.24
CA ALA A 35 4.30 12.04 4.88
C ALA A 35 4.15 10.51 4.92
N THR A 36 4.63 9.80 3.89
CA THR A 36 4.66 8.34 3.83
C THR A 36 5.67 7.76 4.82
N GLU A 37 6.88 8.29 4.85
CA GLU A 37 7.94 7.88 5.78
C GLU A 37 7.50 8.01 7.24
N LEU A 38 6.84 9.11 7.58
CA LEU A 38 6.33 9.40 8.92
C LEU A 38 4.97 8.76 9.22
N SER A 39 4.36 8.12 8.23
CA SER A 39 3.01 7.55 8.35
C SER A 39 1.97 8.58 8.81
N SER A 40 1.97 9.79 8.19
CA SER A 40 1.06 10.86 8.58
C SER A 40 -0.38 10.55 8.20
N ASN A 41 -1.22 10.33 9.20
CA ASN A 41 -2.65 10.06 9.00
C ASN A 41 -3.36 11.27 8.38
N THR A 42 -3.06 12.48 8.87
CA THR A 42 -3.76 13.70 8.45
C THR A 42 -3.46 14.05 7.00
N ALA A 43 -2.21 13.90 6.54
CA ALA A 43 -1.85 14.12 5.14
C ALA A 43 -2.49 13.09 4.21
N TYR A 44 -2.57 11.82 4.63
CA TYR A 44 -3.16 10.76 3.81
C TYR A 44 -4.67 10.84 3.71
N VAL A 45 -5.38 11.24 4.78
CA VAL A 45 -6.82 11.48 4.69
C VAL A 45 -7.12 12.68 3.77
N ASP A 46 -6.36 13.77 3.85
CA ASP A 46 -6.46 14.90 2.93
C ASP A 46 -6.21 14.49 1.47
N LEU A 47 -5.18 13.68 1.23
CA LEU A 47 -4.90 13.11 -0.09
C LEU A 47 -6.08 12.27 -0.59
N GLY A 48 -6.61 11.37 0.25
CA GLY A 48 -7.73 10.50 -0.10
C GLY A 48 -9.01 11.27 -0.46
N GLU A 49 -9.33 12.32 0.30
CA GLU A 49 -10.47 13.19 -0.04
C GLU A 49 -10.25 13.92 -1.38
N LYS A 50 -9.03 14.44 -1.63
CA LYS A 50 -8.73 15.16 -2.88
C LYS A 50 -8.74 14.28 -4.13
N ILE A 51 -8.23 13.06 -4.05
CA ILE A 51 -8.24 12.13 -5.19
C ILE A 51 -9.58 11.41 -5.36
N GLY A 52 -10.37 11.30 -4.30
CA GLY A 52 -11.63 10.58 -4.21
C GLY A 52 -11.45 9.13 -3.73
N ILE A 53 -12.13 8.77 -2.66
CA ILE A 53 -12.00 7.45 -1.99
C ILE A 53 -12.40 6.29 -2.92
N SER A 54 -13.36 6.50 -3.82
CA SER A 54 -13.73 5.48 -4.82
C SER A 54 -12.56 5.06 -5.70
N LYS A 55 -11.67 5.99 -6.06
CA LYS A 55 -10.46 5.65 -6.84
C LYS A 55 -9.47 4.82 -6.04
N VAL A 56 -9.44 4.99 -4.72
CA VAL A 56 -8.64 4.14 -3.82
C VAL A 56 -9.18 2.71 -3.82
N VAL A 57 -10.51 2.55 -3.72
CA VAL A 57 -11.19 1.24 -3.86
C VAL A 57 -10.86 0.59 -5.20
N ASP A 58 -11.03 1.33 -6.30
CA ASP A 58 -10.77 0.83 -7.66
C ASP A 58 -9.30 0.40 -7.84
N MET A 59 -8.37 1.14 -7.24
CA MET A 59 -6.95 0.80 -7.30
C MET A 59 -6.64 -0.44 -6.46
N GLY A 60 -7.24 -0.56 -5.27
CA GLY A 60 -7.13 -1.77 -4.44
C GLY A 60 -7.56 -3.02 -5.21
N ALA A 61 -8.71 -2.99 -5.86
CA ALA A 61 -9.22 -4.10 -6.68
C ALA A 61 -8.26 -4.43 -7.85
N LYS A 62 -7.71 -3.41 -8.54
CA LYS A 62 -6.72 -3.63 -9.61
C LYS A 62 -5.43 -4.28 -9.13
N LEU A 63 -5.05 -4.04 -7.88
CA LEU A 63 -3.84 -4.57 -7.27
C LEU A 63 -4.02 -5.99 -6.68
N GLY A 64 -5.25 -6.56 -6.73
CA GLY A 64 -5.54 -7.91 -6.26
C GLY A 64 -6.28 -7.99 -4.92
N ILE A 65 -6.89 -6.88 -4.46
CA ILE A 65 -7.73 -6.92 -3.26
C ILE A 65 -9.15 -7.27 -3.67
N ASP A 66 -9.58 -8.50 -3.36
CA ASP A 66 -10.94 -9.00 -3.58
C ASP A 66 -11.87 -8.76 -2.38
N SER A 67 -11.29 -8.52 -1.20
CA SER A 67 -12.04 -8.17 0.01
C SER A 67 -12.82 -6.88 -0.19
N THR A 68 -14.01 -6.79 0.42
CA THR A 68 -14.87 -5.60 0.32
C THR A 68 -14.21 -4.37 0.95
N LEU A 69 -13.88 -3.38 0.13
CA LEU A 69 -13.38 -2.09 0.56
C LEU A 69 -14.51 -1.08 0.65
N ASN A 70 -14.96 -0.75 1.85
CA ASN A 70 -15.98 0.28 2.04
C ASN A 70 -15.39 1.68 1.80
N PRO A 71 -16.00 2.51 0.92
CA PRO A 71 -15.48 3.84 0.59
C PRO A 71 -15.77 4.85 1.71
N ASN A 72 -14.94 4.84 2.74
CA ASN A 72 -14.97 5.82 3.82
C ASN A 72 -13.60 6.53 3.97
N PRO A 73 -13.53 7.72 4.58
CA PRO A 73 -12.30 8.49 4.68
C PRO A 73 -11.13 7.77 5.37
N SER A 74 -11.42 6.82 6.27
CA SER A 74 -10.38 6.06 6.98
C SER A 74 -9.79 4.92 6.15
N LEU A 75 -10.38 4.59 4.98
CA LEU A 75 -9.87 3.52 4.11
C LEU A 75 -8.40 3.73 3.73
N VAL A 76 -8.01 4.98 3.48
CA VAL A 76 -6.62 5.33 3.13
C VAL A 76 -5.62 5.06 4.25
N LEU A 77 -6.10 4.84 5.47
CA LEU A 77 -5.30 4.47 6.64
C LEU A 77 -5.27 2.95 6.87
N GLY A 78 -5.89 2.16 5.97
CA GLY A 78 -5.88 0.70 6.06
C GLY A 78 -6.88 0.14 7.09
N THR A 79 -8.02 0.78 7.30
CA THR A 79 -9.04 0.31 8.26
C THR A 79 -9.90 -0.84 7.75
N ALA A 80 -9.81 -1.19 6.46
CA ALA A 80 -10.47 -2.37 5.91
C ALA A 80 -9.69 -3.64 6.25
N GLY A 81 -10.39 -4.69 6.65
CA GLY A 81 -9.79 -6.03 6.81
C GLY A 81 -9.55 -6.64 5.43
N VAL A 82 -8.30 -7.04 5.17
CA VAL A 82 -7.89 -7.76 3.96
C VAL A 82 -7.03 -8.97 4.36
N THR A 83 -6.92 -9.94 3.48
CA THR A 83 -6.11 -11.14 3.76
C THR A 83 -4.61 -10.88 3.57
N PRO A 84 -3.74 -11.65 4.26
CA PRO A 84 -2.29 -11.59 3.99
C PRO A 84 -1.93 -11.90 2.54
N MET A 85 -2.70 -12.77 1.85
CA MET A 85 -2.49 -13.09 0.45
C MET A 85 -2.73 -11.87 -0.44
N GLU A 86 -3.85 -11.17 -0.26
CA GLU A 86 -4.16 -9.95 -1.02
C GLU A 86 -3.07 -8.89 -0.82
N MET A 87 -2.58 -8.70 0.40
CA MET A 87 -1.46 -7.78 0.64
C MET A 87 -0.17 -8.24 -0.05
N ALA A 88 0.11 -9.56 -0.09
CA ALA A 88 1.25 -10.07 -0.83
C ALA A 88 1.11 -9.81 -2.34
N GLU A 89 -0.09 -9.93 -2.91
CA GLU A 89 -0.36 -9.60 -4.32
C GLU A 89 -0.13 -8.13 -4.62
N VAL A 90 -0.58 -7.21 -3.74
CA VAL A 90 -0.33 -5.77 -3.88
C VAL A 90 1.18 -5.48 -3.96
N TYR A 91 1.96 -6.00 -3.01
CA TYR A 91 3.40 -5.78 -3.01
C TYR A 91 4.12 -6.49 -4.16
N ALA A 92 3.69 -7.71 -4.53
CA ALA A 92 4.21 -8.43 -5.70
C ALA A 92 3.95 -7.65 -7.00
N THR A 93 2.78 -7.04 -7.14
CA THR A 93 2.44 -6.20 -8.29
C THR A 93 3.35 -4.98 -8.38
N LEU A 94 3.61 -4.29 -7.27
CA LEU A 94 4.54 -3.15 -7.24
C LEU A 94 5.96 -3.60 -7.57
N ALA A 95 6.45 -4.68 -6.95
CA ALA A 95 7.78 -5.24 -7.21
C ALA A 95 7.96 -5.72 -8.65
N ASN A 96 6.88 -6.14 -9.31
CA ASN A 96 6.85 -6.55 -10.71
C ASN A 96 6.60 -5.38 -11.68
N GLY A 97 6.91 -4.16 -11.28
CA GLY A 97 6.77 -2.97 -12.13
C GLY A 97 5.32 -2.65 -12.51
N GLY A 98 4.37 -2.98 -11.64
CA GLY A 98 2.95 -2.71 -11.81
C GLY A 98 2.19 -3.78 -12.62
N VAL A 99 2.81 -4.94 -12.90
CA VAL A 99 2.16 -6.08 -13.54
C VAL A 99 1.57 -7.01 -12.47
N HIS A 100 0.27 -7.11 -12.42
CA HIS A 100 -0.46 -8.05 -11.57
C HIS A 100 -0.50 -9.44 -12.21
N ASN A 101 -0.33 -10.45 -11.38
CA ASN A 101 -0.52 -11.87 -11.72
C ASN A 101 -1.36 -12.52 -10.63
N ASP A 102 -2.31 -13.36 -11.05
CA ASP A 102 -3.11 -14.15 -10.11
C ASP A 102 -2.20 -15.11 -9.31
N PRO A 103 -2.42 -15.29 -8.00
CA PRO A 103 -1.63 -16.22 -7.20
C PRO A 103 -1.90 -17.67 -7.62
N TYR A 104 -0.89 -18.52 -7.51
CA TYR A 104 -1.03 -19.96 -7.80
C TYR A 104 -0.20 -20.82 -6.82
N GLY A 105 -0.74 -21.99 -6.48
CA GLY A 105 -0.06 -22.94 -5.58
C GLY A 105 0.81 -23.97 -6.30
N ILE A 106 0.52 -24.23 -7.59
CA ILE A 106 1.23 -25.24 -8.39
C ILE A 106 1.62 -24.63 -9.74
N SER A 107 2.92 -24.50 -9.99
CA SER A 107 3.44 -23.95 -11.25
C SER A 107 3.43 -24.98 -12.38
N GLU A 108 3.80 -26.24 -12.08
CA GLU A 108 3.89 -27.31 -13.04
C GLU A 108 3.76 -28.68 -12.39
N ILE A 109 3.18 -29.64 -13.11
CA ILE A 109 3.16 -31.06 -12.74
C ILE A 109 3.79 -31.84 -13.88
N VAL A 110 4.83 -32.60 -13.56
CA VAL A 110 5.53 -33.48 -14.52
C VAL A 110 5.33 -34.93 -14.11
N GLY A 111 4.90 -35.76 -15.05
CA GLY A 111 4.73 -37.18 -14.84
C GLY A 111 6.06 -37.94 -14.74
N ARG A 112 6.02 -39.21 -14.31
CA ARG A 112 7.21 -40.07 -14.13
C ARG A 112 8.07 -40.24 -15.39
N THR A 113 7.50 -40.08 -16.56
CA THR A 113 8.19 -40.18 -17.87
C THR A 113 8.74 -38.85 -18.36
N GLY A 114 8.70 -37.79 -17.56
CA GLY A 114 9.08 -36.42 -17.98
C GLY A 114 8.01 -35.68 -18.77
N LYS A 115 6.84 -36.29 -18.99
CA LYS A 115 5.73 -35.63 -19.67
C LYS A 115 5.12 -34.56 -18.76
N GLN A 116 5.00 -33.32 -19.28
CA GLN A 116 4.26 -32.25 -18.61
C GLN A 116 2.78 -32.60 -18.57
N LEU A 117 2.20 -32.67 -17.37
CA LEU A 117 0.78 -32.97 -17.13
C LEU A 117 -0.03 -31.71 -16.91
N TYR A 118 0.58 -30.71 -16.31
CA TYR A 118 -0.02 -29.40 -16.04
C TYR A 118 1.05 -28.31 -16.06
N LYS A 119 0.71 -27.13 -16.48
CA LYS A 119 1.48 -25.90 -16.31
C LYS A 119 0.52 -24.75 -16.14
N VAL A 120 0.76 -23.91 -15.13
CA VAL A 120 -0.04 -22.71 -14.88
C VAL A 120 0.02 -21.77 -16.09
N GLN A 121 -1.11 -21.22 -16.47
CA GLN A 121 -1.20 -20.15 -17.45
C GLN A 121 -1.26 -18.83 -16.66
N LEU A 122 -0.20 -18.03 -16.78
CA LEU A 122 -0.16 -16.73 -16.09
C LEU A 122 -1.06 -15.72 -16.83
N ASN A 123 -1.98 -15.11 -16.09
CA ASN A 123 -2.81 -14.02 -16.58
C ASN A 123 -2.20 -12.67 -16.14
N SER A 124 -1.13 -12.27 -16.81
CA SER A 124 -0.38 -11.06 -16.50
C SER A 124 -1.07 -9.81 -17.03
N LYS A 125 -1.30 -8.82 -16.20
CA LYS A 125 -1.94 -7.56 -16.58
C LYS A 125 -1.21 -6.35 -16.00
N GLN A 126 -0.82 -5.39 -16.87
CA GLN A 126 -0.31 -4.10 -16.41
C GLN A 126 -1.46 -3.31 -15.78
N VAL A 127 -1.45 -3.12 -14.48
CA VAL A 127 -2.51 -2.43 -13.70
C VAL A 127 -2.06 -1.08 -13.15
N VAL A 128 -0.74 -0.89 -13.00
CA VAL A 128 -0.09 0.36 -12.64
C VAL A 128 1.02 0.64 -13.63
N ASP A 129 1.17 1.89 -14.07
CA ASP A 129 2.31 2.27 -14.93
C ASP A 129 3.64 1.96 -14.24
N LYS A 130 4.63 1.45 -15.01
CA LYS A 130 5.93 1.05 -14.48
C LYS A 130 6.64 2.18 -13.73
N LYS A 131 6.56 3.41 -14.24
CA LYS A 131 7.19 4.58 -13.61
C LYS A 131 6.51 4.90 -12.28
N VAL A 132 5.18 4.74 -12.21
CA VAL A 132 4.41 4.94 -10.97
C VAL A 132 4.77 3.85 -9.95
N ALA A 133 4.81 2.58 -10.35
CA ALA A 133 5.23 1.48 -9.47
C ALA A 133 6.64 1.70 -8.92
N SER A 134 7.60 2.12 -9.77
CA SER A 134 8.96 2.46 -9.34
C SER A 134 8.99 3.63 -8.35
N ALA A 135 8.24 4.69 -8.61
CA ALA A 135 8.18 5.86 -7.71
C ALA A 135 7.57 5.49 -6.34
N VAL A 136 6.53 4.64 -6.33
CA VAL A 136 5.95 4.12 -5.07
C VAL A 136 6.96 3.26 -4.32
N THR A 137 7.70 2.40 -5.01
CA THR A 137 8.74 1.55 -4.41
C THR A 137 9.84 2.41 -3.77
N GLU A 138 10.34 3.44 -4.46
CA GLU A 138 11.33 4.38 -3.92
C GLU A 138 10.83 5.07 -2.63
N VAL A 139 9.59 5.52 -2.60
CA VAL A 139 8.99 6.12 -1.40
C VAL A 139 8.88 5.10 -0.26
N LEU A 140 8.56 3.84 -0.57
CA LEU A 140 8.48 2.75 0.42
C LEU A 140 9.87 2.31 0.92
N GLU A 141 10.93 2.45 0.13
CA GLU A 141 12.33 2.31 0.59
C GLU A 141 12.65 3.41 1.60
N GLY A 142 12.23 4.65 1.35
CA GLY A 142 12.38 5.76 2.29
C GLY A 142 11.73 5.51 3.66
N VAL A 143 10.63 4.76 3.72
CA VAL A 143 10.02 4.35 5.00
C VAL A 143 10.96 3.48 5.83
N VAL A 144 11.72 2.59 5.17
CA VAL A 144 12.68 1.68 5.82
C VAL A 144 13.99 2.37 6.16
N GLU A 145 14.43 3.31 5.33
CA GLU A 145 15.68 4.02 5.53
C GLU A 145 15.58 5.17 6.55
N ASN A 146 14.51 5.96 6.43
CA ASN A 146 14.37 7.25 7.12
C ASN A 146 13.09 7.38 7.96
N GLY A 147 12.18 6.43 7.85
CA GLY A 147 10.83 6.50 8.39
C GLY A 147 10.57 5.57 9.56
N THR A 148 9.30 5.18 9.69
CA THR A 148 8.79 4.37 10.81
C THR A 148 9.31 2.93 10.84
N ALA A 149 9.90 2.44 9.75
CA ALA A 149 10.53 1.11 9.67
C ALA A 149 12.07 1.18 9.75
N LYS A 150 12.63 2.31 10.18
CA LYS A 150 14.08 2.45 10.30
C LYS A 150 14.68 1.41 11.26
N GLY A 151 15.69 0.69 10.77
CA GLY A 151 16.34 -0.39 11.51
C GLY A 151 15.79 -1.79 11.21
N TYR A 152 14.72 -1.91 10.45
CA TYR A 152 14.13 -3.20 10.01
C TYR A 152 14.50 -3.57 8.56
N GLY A 153 15.41 -2.82 7.94
CA GLY A 153 15.90 -3.11 6.59
C GLY A 153 16.84 -4.33 6.54
N CYS A 154 17.14 -4.76 5.33
CA CYS A 154 18.11 -5.84 5.09
C CYS A 154 19.50 -5.25 4.82
N LYS A 155 20.55 -5.87 5.39
CA LYS A 155 21.94 -5.43 5.20
C LYS A 155 22.42 -5.57 3.74
N TYR A 156 21.85 -6.53 2.99
CA TYR A 156 22.41 -6.97 1.71
C TYR A 156 21.61 -6.52 0.48
N GLN A 157 20.44 -5.94 0.69
CA GLN A 157 19.60 -5.47 -0.41
C GLN A 157 18.62 -4.38 0.06
N PRO A 158 18.20 -3.46 -0.84
CA PRO A 158 17.13 -2.51 -0.53
C PRO A 158 15.84 -3.23 -0.13
N VAL A 159 15.11 -2.64 0.79
CA VAL A 159 13.80 -3.14 1.26
C VAL A 159 12.80 -2.01 1.18
N ALA A 160 11.71 -2.24 0.49
CA ALA A 160 10.57 -1.35 0.45
C ALA A 160 9.44 -1.92 1.32
N GLY A 161 8.82 -1.09 2.15
CA GLY A 161 7.76 -1.57 3.03
C GLY A 161 7.02 -0.45 3.74
N LYS A 162 5.90 -0.80 4.38
CA LYS A 162 5.10 0.15 5.17
C LYS A 162 4.70 -0.48 6.49
N THR A 163 4.94 0.24 7.57
CA THR A 163 4.47 -0.13 8.90
C THR A 163 2.97 0.08 9.04
N GLY A 164 2.32 -0.74 9.84
CA GLY A 164 0.92 -0.58 10.23
C GLY A 164 0.74 -0.75 11.74
N THR A 165 -0.23 -0.03 12.30
CA THR A 165 -0.64 -0.17 13.70
C THR A 165 -2.16 -0.05 13.75
N THR A 166 -2.83 -1.03 14.35
CA THR A 166 -4.27 -0.98 14.60
C THR A 166 -4.53 -0.80 16.09
N SER A 167 -5.62 -0.11 16.42
CA SER A 167 -6.07 0.10 17.81
C SER A 167 -6.92 -1.05 18.32
N ASP A 168 -7.51 -1.84 17.42
CA ASP A 168 -8.37 -2.98 17.76
C ASP A 168 -7.58 -4.28 17.73
N VAL A 169 -6.90 -4.58 18.83
CA VAL A 169 -6.39 -5.93 19.08
C VAL A 169 -7.54 -6.72 19.72
N LYS A 170 -8.27 -7.50 18.92
CA LYS A 170 -9.16 -8.55 19.43
C LYS A 170 -8.47 -9.87 19.36
#